data_d89d49793bf537cff4de157b74b501a6
#
_entry.id   d89d49793bf537cff4de157b74b501a6
#
_cell.length_a   1.000
_cell.length_b   1.000
_cell.length_c   1.000
_cell.angle_alpha   90.00
_cell.angle_beta   90.00
_cell.angle_gamma   90.00
#
_symmetry.space_group_name_H-M   'P 1'
#
loop_
_entity.id
_entity.type
_entity.pdbx_description
1 polymer ?
#
loop_
_entity_poly.entity_id
_entity_poly.type
_entity_poly.pdbx_seq_one_letter_code
_entity_poly.pdbx_strand_id
1 'polypeptide(L)'
;MIYEGKVSGRGLKFAIVVSRFNEFITSKLLGGALDTLKRHETAEENIDTVWVPGAFEIPLLAKRLASSGKYDAVICLGAVIRGSTTHYDYVCNEVSKGVAQVSLNTGVPTIFGVVTTENIEQAIERAGTKAGNKGSDAAVSAMEMANLMRNVKSELQEPAGDVDIAF
;
A
#
# COMPACT_ATOMS: atom_id res chain seq x y z
N MET A 1 -2.38 18.53 21.36
CA MET A 1 -3.41 18.02 20.40
C MET A 1 -2.94 16.67 19.88
N ILE A 2 -3.85 15.72 19.70
CA ILE A 2 -3.53 14.38 19.18
C ILE A 2 -4.21 14.23 17.84
N TYR A 3 -3.45 13.78 16.83
CA TYR A 3 -3.98 13.48 15.49
C TYR A 3 -3.98 11.97 15.28
N GLU A 4 -5.11 11.42 14.91
CA GLU A 4 -5.29 10.00 14.61
C GLU A 4 -6.15 9.85 13.35
N GLY A 5 -5.82 8.86 12.52
CA GLY A 5 -6.61 8.51 11.36
C GLY A 5 -7.71 7.50 11.71
N LYS A 6 -8.90 7.70 11.18
CA LYS A 6 -9.97 6.71 11.29
C LYS A 6 -9.70 5.53 10.37
N VAL A 7 -10.10 4.33 10.80
CA VAL A 7 -10.11 3.14 9.95
C VAL A 7 -11.47 3.08 9.23
N SER A 8 -11.61 3.90 8.20
CA SER A 8 -12.79 3.96 7.33
C SER A 8 -12.35 4.34 5.92
N GLY A 9 -12.91 3.68 4.93
CA GLY A 9 -12.64 3.97 3.52
C GLY A 9 -13.68 4.89 2.86
N ARG A 10 -14.62 5.41 3.63
CA ARG A 10 -15.69 6.25 3.10
C ARG A 10 -15.13 7.50 2.42
N GLY A 11 -15.43 7.67 1.13
CA GLY A 11 -14.98 8.81 0.33
C GLY A 11 -13.49 8.77 -0.04
N LEU A 12 -12.78 7.66 0.24
CA LEU A 12 -11.39 7.46 -0.13
C LEU A 12 -11.28 6.61 -1.40
N LYS A 13 -10.20 6.83 -2.15
CA LYS A 13 -9.84 6.06 -3.34
C LYS A 13 -8.50 5.36 -3.14
N PHE A 14 -8.47 4.07 -3.44
CA PHE A 14 -7.31 3.22 -3.27
C PHE A 14 -6.89 2.58 -4.58
N ALA A 15 -5.57 2.48 -4.78
CA ALA A 15 -4.99 1.59 -5.77
C ALA A 15 -4.30 0.43 -5.05
N ILE A 16 -4.44 -0.77 -5.58
CA ILE A 16 -3.75 -1.96 -5.11
C ILE A 16 -2.83 -2.44 -6.23
N VAL A 17 -1.53 -2.49 -5.95
CA VAL A 17 -0.53 -3.10 -6.83
C VAL A 17 -0.23 -4.49 -6.27
N VAL A 18 -0.49 -5.52 -7.04
CA VAL A 18 -0.30 -6.90 -6.61
C VAL A 18 0.59 -7.65 -7.59
N SER A 19 1.57 -8.39 -7.07
CA SER A 19 2.48 -9.18 -7.89
C SER A 19 1.88 -10.54 -8.23
N ARG A 20 2.11 -10.97 -9.47
CA ARG A 20 1.63 -12.25 -9.99
C ARG A 20 2.49 -13.43 -9.51
N PHE A 21 3.79 -13.22 -9.38
CA PHE A 21 4.66 -14.28 -8.87
C PHE A 21 4.25 -14.69 -7.45
N ASN A 22 4.18 -15.98 -7.19
CA ASN A 22 3.56 -16.56 -5.99
C ASN A 22 2.05 -16.24 -5.88
N GLU A 23 1.32 -16.37 -6.99
CA GLU A 23 -0.09 -15.95 -7.11
C GLU A 23 -1.02 -16.63 -6.11
N PHE A 24 -0.75 -17.90 -5.72
CA PHE A 24 -1.50 -18.58 -4.67
C PHE A 24 -1.52 -17.77 -3.36
N ILE A 25 -0.40 -17.16 -3.01
CA ILE A 25 -0.28 -16.29 -1.83
C ILE A 25 -0.84 -14.90 -2.11
N THR A 26 -0.43 -14.27 -3.21
CA THR A 26 -0.79 -12.88 -3.50
C THR A 26 -2.27 -12.70 -3.77
N SER A 27 -2.96 -13.69 -4.36
CA SER A 27 -4.42 -13.67 -4.52
C SER A 27 -5.15 -13.66 -3.18
N LYS A 28 -4.64 -14.35 -2.18
CA LYS A 28 -5.21 -14.37 -0.82
C LYS A 28 -4.96 -13.05 -0.09
N LEU A 29 -3.80 -12.44 -0.28
CA LEU A 29 -3.51 -11.09 0.21
C LEU A 29 -4.46 -10.06 -0.41
N LEU A 30 -4.66 -10.14 -1.72
CA LEU A 30 -5.60 -9.28 -2.44
C LEU A 30 -7.03 -9.46 -1.93
N GLY A 31 -7.48 -10.71 -1.76
CA GLY A 31 -8.80 -11.01 -1.20
C GLY A 31 -9.00 -10.41 0.18
N GLY A 32 -7.99 -10.51 1.06
CA GLY A 32 -8.02 -9.90 2.39
C GLY A 32 -8.09 -8.37 2.34
N ALA A 33 -7.31 -7.74 1.47
CA ALA A 33 -7.33 -6.29 1.30
C ALA A 33 -8.69 -5.80 0.78
N LEU A 34 -9.22 -6.44 -0.26
CA LEU A 34 -10.52 -6.08 -0.85
C LEU A 34 -11.68 -6.26 0.16
N ASP A 35 -11.71 -7.37 0.87
CA ASP A 35 -12.72 -7.63 1.89
C ASP A 35 -12.67 -6.57 3.01
N THR A 36 -11.48 -6.27 3.49
CA THR A 36 -11.29 -5.27 4.54
C THR A 36 -11.70 -3.87 4.09
N LEU A 37 -11.33 -3.44 2.89
CA LEU A 37 -11.75 -2.15 2.35
C LEU A 37 -13.28 -2.05 2.23
N LYS A 38 -13.92 -3.09 1.69
CA LYS A 38 -15.38 -3.13 1.53
C LYS A 38 -16.12 -3.11 2.88
N ARG A 39 -15.64 -3.88 3.85
CA ARG A 39 -16.23 -3.91 5.21
C ARG A 39 -16.09 -2.58 5.95
N HIS A 40 -15.13 -1.76 5.57
CA HIS A 40 -14.90 -0.43 6.13
C HIS A 40 -15.40 0.69 5.21
N GLU A 41 -16.45 0.42 4.45
CA GLU A 41 -17.22 1.41 3.69
C GLU A 41 -16.52 2.00 2.45
N THR A 42 -15.49 1.35 1.92
CA THR A 42 -14.92 1.76 0.64
C THR A 42 -15.85 1.32 -0.50
N ALA A 43 -16.27 2.26 -1.34
CA ALA A 43 -17.06 1.94 -2.51
C ALA A 43 -16.22 1.14 -3.53
N GLU A 44 -16.83 0.17 -4.19
CA GLU A 44 -16.12 -0.72 -5.13
C GLU A 44 -15.49 0.04 -6.29
N GLU A 45 -16.17 1.04 -6.82
CA GLU A 45 -15.68 1.93 -7.88
C GLU A 45 -14.49 2.80 -7.45
N ASN A 46 -14.17 2.86 -6.17
CA ASN A 46 -13.04 3.59 -5.61
C ASN A 46 -11.82 2.70 -5.35
N ILE A 47 -11.83 1.46 -5.83
CA ILE A 47 -10.73 0.50 -5.67
C ILE A 47 -10.28 0.03 -7.04
N ASP A 48 -9.07 0.40 -7.44
CA ASP A 48 -8.44 -0.11 -8.66
C ASP A 48 -7.35 -1.12 -8.30
N THR A 49 -7.30 -2.23 -9.02
CA THR A 49 -6.30 -3.29 -8.84
C THR A 49 -5.44 -3.42 -10.08
N VAL A 50 -4.12 -3.39 -9.89
CA VAL A 50 -3.13 -3.51 -10.97
C VAL A 50 -2.22 -4.70 -10.68
N TRP A 51 -2.14 -5.64 -11.61
CA TRP A 51 -1.25 -6.78 -11.53
C TRP A 51 0.10 -6.47 -12.20
N VAL A 52 1.19 -6.77 -11.49
CA VAL A 52 2.57 -6.68 -12.00
C VAL A 52 3.23 -8.07 -12.00
N PRO A 53 4.30 -8.31 -12.80
CA PRO A 53 4.90 -9.63 -12.88
C PRO A 53 5.44 -10.15 -11.56
N GLY A 54 6.23 -9.36 -10.84
CA GLY A 54 6.86 -9.74 -9.59
C GLY A 54 6.94 -8.60 -8.60
N ALA A 55 7.42 -8.88 -7.40
CA ALA A 55 7.56 -7.86 -6.35
C ALA A 55 8.53 -6.73 -6.75
N PHE A 56 9.56 -7.04 -7.54
CA PHE A 56 10.55 -6.07 -8.01
C PHE A 56 9.93 -4.94 -8.85
N GLU A 57 8.83 -5.21 -9.55
CA GLU A 57 8.13 -4.24 -10.40
C GLU A 57 7.10 -3.39 -9.65
N ILE A 58 6.79 -3.74 -8.41
CA ILE A 58 5.80 -3.02 -7.59
C ILE A 58 6.13 -1.53 -7.43
N PRO A 59 7.35 -1.11 -7.06
CA PRO A 59 7.65 0.30 -6.81
C PRO A 59 7.40 1.21 -8.02
N LEU A 60 7.70 0.74 -9.23
CA LEU A 60 7.47 1.52 -10.45
C LEU A 60 5.99 1.86 -10.64
N LEU A 61 5.12 0.86 -10.52
CA LEU A 61 3.68 1.07 -10.65
C LEU A 61 3.11 1.86 -9.48
N ALA A 62 3.56 1.58 -8.26
CA ALA A 62 3.16 2.33 -7.07
C ALA A 62 3.47 3.84 -7.24
N LYS A 63 4.64 4.18 -7.73
CA LYS A 63 5.00 5.57 -8.01
C LYS A 63 4.08 6.21 -9.05
N ARG A 64 3.78 5.50 -10.12
CA ARG A 64 2.90 5.99 -11.19
C ARG A 64 1.50 6.30 -10.67
N LEU A 65 0.96 5.39 -9.86
CA LEU A 65 -0.39 5.53 -9.29
C LEU A 65 -0.43 6.63 -8.21
N ALA A 66 0.54 6.64 -7.30
CA ALA A 66 0.64 7.66 -6.26
C ALA A 66 0.81 9.08 -6.83
N SER A 67 1.56 9.22 -7.93
CA SER A 67 1.80 10.51 -8.58
C SER A 67 0.62 10.99 -9.44
N SER A 68 -0.39 10.16 -9.68
CA SER A 68 -1.53 10.49 -10.55
C SER A 68 -2.49 11.52 -9.97
N GLY A 69 -2.47 11.73 -8.67
CA GLY A 69 -3.44 12.56 -7.95
C GLY A 69 -4.82 11.93 -7.78
N LYS A 70 -5.01 10.69 -8.26
CA LYS A 70 -6.31 9.99 -8.23
C LYS A 70 -6.57 9.27 -6.90
N TYR A 71 -5.54 8.82 -6.21
CA TYR A 71 -5.66 7.92 -5.06
C TYR A 71 -5.23 8.58 -3.75
N ASP A 72 -5.92 8.23 -2.68
CA ASP A 72 -5.59 8.66 -1.31
C ASP A 72 -4.51 7.80 -0.66
N ALA A 73 -4.38 6.56 -1.11
CA ALA A 73 -3.32 5.63 -0.73
C ALA A 73 -3.11 4.55 -1.79
N VAL A 74 -1.91 3.98 -1.82
CA VAL A 74 -1.54 2.86 -2.68
C VAL A 74 -1.13 1.69 -1.78
N ILE A 75 -1.73 0.53 -2.00
CA ILE A 75 -1.46 -0.70 -1.26
C ILE A 75 -0.61 -1.62 -2.13
N CYS A 76 0.56 -2.02 -1.65
CA CYS A 76 1.48 -2.89 -2.37
C CYS A 76 1.45 -4.29 -1.78
N LEU A 77 1.02 -5.26 -2.57
CA LEU A 77 0.89 -6.66 -2.18
C LEU A 77 1.80 -7.55 -3.02
N GLY A 78 2.56 -8.39 -2.37
CA GLY A 78 3.46 -9.33 -3.01
C GLY A 78 3.88 -10.42 -2.05
N ALA A 79 4.60 -11.42 -2.55
CA ALA A 79 5.19 -12.45 -1.75
C ALA A 79 6.58 -12.80 -2.28
N VAL A 80 7.57 -12.70 -1.42
CA VAL A 80 8.95 -13.07 -1.72
C VAL A 80 9.34 -14.19 -0.74
N ILE A 81 9.60 -15.36 -1.28
CA ILE A 81 9.92 -16.55 -0.51
C ILE A 81 11.37 -16.92 -0.80
N ARG A 82 12.17 -17.09 0.25
CA ARG A 82 13.60 -17.44 0.09
C ARG A 82 13.77 -18.76 -0.66
N GLY A 83 14.59 -18.73 -1.68
CA GLY A 83 15.05 -19.90 -2.41
C GLY A 83 16.48 -20.30 -2.01
N SER A 84 17.15 -21.04 -2.90
CA SER A 84 18.50 -21.52 -2.69
C SER A 84 19.61 -20.51 -3.04
N THR A 85 19.24 -19.33 -3.53
CA THR A 85 20.18 -18.28 -3.98
C THR A 85 19.98 -16.97 -3.23
N THR A 86 20.87 -16.00 -3.43
CA THR A 86 20.79 -14.65 -2.87
C THR A 86 19.75 -13.75 -3.54
N HIS A 87 19.04 -14.23 -4.55
CA HIS A 87 18.02 -13.48 -5.28
C HIS A 87 16.95 -12.87 -4.36
N TYR A 88 16.52 -13.62 -3.34
CA TYR A 88 15.60 -13.16 -2.32
C TYR A 88 16.04 -11.84 -1.68
N ASP A 89 17.31 -11.72 -1.29
CA ASP A 89 17.80 -10.54 -0.59
C ASP A 89 17.76 -9.31 -1.49
N TYR A 90 18.10 -9.44 -2.77
CA TYR A 90 18.03 -8.35 -3.74
C TYR A 90 16.59 -7.87 -3.95
N VAL A 91 15.66 -8.78 -4.12
CA VAL A 91 14.24 -8.43 -4.33
C VAL A 91 13.66 -7.76 -3.09
N CYS A 92 13.88 -8.31 -1.90
CA CYS A 92 13.38 -7.74 -0.65
C CYS A 92 13.93 -6.34 -0.39
N ASN A 93 15.24 -6.15 -0.59
CA ASN A 93 15.88 -4.86 -0.37
C ASN A 93 15.31 -3.78 -1.30
N GLU A 94 15.18 -4.07 -2.58
CA GLU A 94 14.72 -3.08 -3.56
C GLU A 94 13.22 -2.80 -3.44
N VAL A 95 12.38 -3.80 -3.20
CA VAL A 95 10.94 -3.56 -3.06
C VAL A 95 10.61 -2.79 -1.79
N SER A 96 11.23 -3.10 -0.67
CA SER A 96 10.99 -2.37 0.59
C SER A 96 11.47 -0.93 0.51
N LYS A 97 12.66 -0.70 0.00
CA LYS A 97 13.22 0.63 -0.22
C LYS A 97 12.40 1.43 -1.23
N GLY A 98 12.04 0.81 -2.34
CA GLY A 98 11.27 1.46 -3.40
C GLY A 98 9.89 1.90 -2.94
N VAL A 99 9.16 1.07 -2.21
CA VAL A 99 7.85 1.42 -1.65
C VAL A 99 7.96 2.58 -0.66
N ALA A 100 8.96 2.54 0.24
CA ALA A 100 9.20 3.63 1.19
C ALA A 100 9.50 4.96 0.47
N GLN A 101 10.31 4.93 -0.59
CA GLN A 101 10.62 6.12 -1.38
C GLN A 101 9.40 6.69 -2.09
N VAL A 102 8.49 5.87 -2.59
CA VAL A 102 7.25 6.34 -3.22
C VAL A 102 6.41 7.16 -2.23
N SER A 103 6.23 6.66 -1.00
CA SER A 103 5.54 7.41 0.06
C SER A 103 6.17 8.78 0.30
N LEU A 104 7.48 8.81 0.49
CA LEU A 104 8.21 10.05 0.82
C LEU A 104 8.24 11.04 -0.34
N ASN A 105 8.43 10.56 -1.58
CA ASN A 105 8.57 11.42 -2.75
C ASN A 105 7.23 11.97 -3.26
N THR A 106 6.13 11.24 -3.05
CA THR A 106 4.81 11.64 -3.55
C THR A 106 3.92 12.26 -2.49
N GLY A 107 4.22 12.04 -1.21
CA GLY A 107 3.35 12.43 -0.10
C GLY A 107 2.06 11.62 -0.02
N VAL A 108 1.91 10.57 -0.82
CA VAL A 108 0.77 9.66 -0.80
C VAL A 108 1.16 8.40 -0.02
N PRO A 109 0.39 8.02 1.01
CA PRO A 109 0.65 6.79 1.75
C PRO A 109 0.75 5.58 0.81
N THR A 110 1.90 4.92 0.83
CA THR A 110 2.18 3.73 0.02
C THR A 110 2.54 2.61 0.98
N ILE A 111 1.66 1.63 1.07
CA ILE A 111 1.66 0.64 2.15
C ILE A 111 2.39 -0.62 1.72
N PHE A 112 3.34 -1.04 2.54
CA PHE A 112 4.13 -2.24 2.33
C PHE A 112 3.39 -3.48 2.85
N GLY A 113 2.65 -4.15 1.98
CA GLY A 113 1.97 -5.41 2.23
C GLY A 113 2.66 -6.59 1.55
N VAL A 114 3.96 -6.52 1.36
CA VAL A 114 4.75 -7.60 0.74
C VAL A 114 5.21 -8.57 1.82
N VAL A 115 4.78 -9.82 1.70
CA VAL A 115 5.20 -10.91 2.59
C VAL A 115 6.59 -11.36 2.18
N THR A 116 7.51 -11.39 3.13
CA THR A 116 8.90 -11.83 2.93
C THR A 116 9.20 -12.94 3.93
N THR A 117 9.36 -14.17 3.42
CA THR A 117 9.46 -15.34 4.29
C THR A 117 10.60 -16.28 3.89
N GLU A 118 11.03 -17.10 4.85
CA GLU A 118 12.06 -18.12 4.64
C GLU A 118 11.53 -19.33 3.87
N ASN A 119 10.22 -19.63 3.99
CA ASN A 119 9.59 -20.79 3.38
C ASN A 119 8.13 -20.52 3.03
N ILE A 120 7.51 -21.46 2.32
CA ILE A 120 6.13 -21.37 1.85
C ILE A 120 5.14 -21.40 3.02
N GLU A 121 5.40 -22.19 4.05
CA GLU A 121 4.52 -22.34 5.22
C GLU A 121 4.35 -21.01 5.94
N GLN A 122 5.44 -20.25 6.11
CA GLN A 122 5.38 -18.91 6.69
C GLN A 122 4.57 -17.95 5.83
N ALA A 123 4.68 -18.05 4.50
CA ALA A 123 3.88 -17.22 3.59
C ALA A 123 2.39 -17.54 3.70
N ILE A 124 2.02 -18.83 3.77
CA ILE A 124 0.63 -19.26 3.96
C ILE A 124 0.08 -18.75 5.31
N GLU A 125 0.87 -18.82 6.37
CA GLU A 125 0.46 -18.35 7.70
C GLU A 125 0.09 -16.86 7.70
N ARG A 126 0.71 -16.05 6.83
CA ARG A 126 0.51 -14.60 6.74
C ARG A 126 -0.51 -14.18 5.68
N ALA A 127 -1.06 -15.14 4.96
CA ALA A 127 -2.01 -14.91 3.88
C ALA A 127 -3.45 -15.36 4.21
N GLY A 128 -3.80 -15.41 5.50
CA GLY A 128 -5.15 -15.70 5.96
C GLY A 128 -5.29 -16.97 6.79
N THR A 129 -4.19 -17.45 7.39
CA THR A 129 -4.23 -18.57 8.32
C THR A 129 -3.74 -18.14 9.71
N LYS A 130 -2.77 -18.83 10.29
CA LYS A 130 -2.35 -18.69 11.70
C LYS A 130 -1.97 -17.26 12.11
N ALA A 131 -1.27 -16.53 11.27
CA ALA A 131 -0.77 -15.17 11.56
C ALA A 131 -1.64 -14.06 10.95
N GLY A 132 -2.91 -14.33 10.63
CA GLY A 132 -3.82 -13.39 10.00
C GLY A 132 -3.56 -13.21 8.50
N ASN A 133 -3.93 -12.05 7.97
CA ASN A 133 -3.77 -11.72 6.55
C ASN A 133 -3.09 -10.36 6.41
N LYS A 134 -1.89 -10.35 5.84
CA LYS A 134 -1.10 -9.13 5.62
C LYS A 134 -1.75 -8.16 4.62
N GLY A 135 -2.57 -8.65 3.71
CA GLY A 135 -3.37 -7.80 2.82
C GLY A 135 -4.43 -7.02 3.59
N SER A 136 -5.12 -7.69 4.51
CA SER A 136 -6.08 -7.04 5.42
C SER A 136 -5.39 -5.98 6.29
N ASP A 137 -4.25 -6.31 6.87
CA ASP A 137 -3.47 -5.37 7.69
C ASP A 137 -3.04 -4.14 6.88
N ALA A 138 -2.60 -4.35 5.64
CA ALA A 138 -2.20 -3.27 4.74
C ALA A 138 -3.38 -2.36 4.38
N ALA A 139 -4.57 -2.91 4.18
CA ALA A 139 -5.78 -2.14 3.94
C ALA A 139 -6.17 -1.26 5.14
N VAL A 140 -6.08 -1.80 6.36
CA VAL A 140 -6.29 -1.04 7.60
C VAL A 140 -5.31 0.13 7.69
N SER A 141 -4.02 -0.13 7.48
CA SER A 141 -2.99 0.92 7.49
C SER A 141 -3.22 1.98 6.41
N ALA A 142 -3.68 1.58 5.24
CA ALA A 142 -3.97 2.51 4.14
C ALA A 142 -5.11 3.46 4.50
N MET A 143 -6.19 2.96 5.09
CA MET A 143 -7.31 3.80 5.53
C MET A 143 -6.90 4.75 6.65
N GLU A 144 -6.19 4.24 7.65
CA GLU A 144 -5.70 5.04 8.77
C GLU A 144 -4.79 6.17 8.29
N MET A 145 -3.80 5.85 7.46
CA MET A 145 -2.85 6.84 6.94
C MET A 145 -3.50 7.85 6.00
N ALA A 146 -4.40 7.43 5.12
CA ALA A 146 -5.10 8.35 4.23
C ALA A 146 -5.95 9.37 5.01
N ASN A 147 -6.67 8.92 6.02
CA ASN A 147 -7.44 9.81 6.89
C ASN A 147 -6.55 10.70 7.75
N LEU A 148 -5.45 10.17 8.28
CA LEU A 148 -4.48 10.97 9.05
C LEU A 148 -3.87 12.09 8.19
N MET A 149 -3.46 11.78 6.96
CA MET A 149 -2.92 12.79 6.03
C MET A 149 -3.92 13.90 5.74
N ARG A 150 -5.21 13.58 5.58
CA ARG A 150 -6.26 14.59 5.42
C ARG A 150 -6.41 15.47 6.65
N ASN A 151 -6.42 14.86 7.85
CA ASN A 151 -6.56 15.60 9.10
C ASN A 151 -5.37 16.54 9.33
N VAL A 152 -4.15 16.06 9.15
CA VAL A 152 -2.94 16.87 9.31
C VAL A 152 -2.90 18.00 8.29
N LYS A 153 -3.26 17.73 7.02
CA LYS A 153 -3.30 18.76 5.99
C LYS A 153 -4.31 19.86 6.30
N SER A 154 -5.49 19.51 6.83
CA SER A 154 -6.51 20.51 7.18
C SER A 154 -6.08 21.42 8.34
N GLU A 155 -5.31 20.88 9.30
CA GLU A 155 -4.85 21.62 10.47
C GLU A 155 -3.57 22.43 10.22
N LEU A 156 -2.70 21.92 9.34
CA LEU A 156 -1.47 22.58 8.94
C LEU A 156 -1.66 23.44 7.69
N GLN A 157 -2.87 23.98 7.43
CA GLN A 157 -3.07 24.86 6.28
C GLN A 157 -1.94 25.90 6.25
N GLU A 158 -1.04 25.78 5.27
CA GLU A 158 -0.14 26.86 4.93
C GLU A 158 -1.02 28.08 4.64
N PRO A 159 -0.72 29.25 5.25
CA PRO A 159 -1.39 30.47 4.83
C PRO A 159 -1.21 30.57 3.33
N ALA A 160 -2.30 30.82 2.60
CA ALA A 160 -2.25 31.07 1.18
C ALA A 160 -1.11 32.07 0.93
N GLY A 161 -0.04 31.58 0.31
CA GLY A 161 1.10 32.42 0.04
C GLY A 161 0.68 33.49 -0.94
N ASP A 162 0.45 34.67 -0.45
CA ASP A 162 0.55 35.90 -1.23
C ASP A 162 2.00 35.99 -1.70
N VAL A 163 2.27 35.40 -2.84
CA VAL A 163 3.47 35.73 -3.62
C VAL A 163 3.05 36.64 -4.76
N ASP A 164 2.63 37.81 -4.40
CA ASP A 164 2.79 38.96 -5.27
C ASP A 164 4.27 39.41 -5.16
N ILE A 165 5.11 38.80 -5.98
CA ILE A 165 6.37 39.42 -6.32
C ILE A 165 6.18 40.02 -7.71
N ALA A 166 5.62 41.21 -7.71
CA ALA A 166 5.78 42.13 -8.81
C ALA A 166 7.25 42.62 -8.83
N PHE A 167 7.97 42.27 -9.88
CA PHE A 167 9.09 43.05 -10.41
C PHE A 167 9.00 43.07 -11.92
#